data_18982a78d03ec146b1180aa203820ab6
#
_entry.id   18982a78d03ec146b1180aa203820ab6
#
_cell.length_a   1.000
_cell.length_b   1.000
_cell.length_c   1.000
_cell.angle_alpha   90.00
_cell.angle_beta   90.00
_cell.angle_gamma   90.00
#
_symmetry.space_group_name_H-M   'P 1'
#
loop_
_entity.id
_entity.type
_entity.pdbx_description
1 polymer ?
#
loop_
_entity_poly.entity_id
_entity_poly.type
_entity_poly.pdbx_seq_one_letter_code
_entity_poly.pdbx_strand_id
1 'polypeptide(L)'
;RRAAAYEEFQSEVSYRPAGTETWITALPLAYQPQERSARGSLLNLKENTSYELRIAVKDAGKTKEINRSFRTLSSKVPIAQTIELGAGTRLPLTIRRSGSPDGYIRYTVKPDVILDAGNRADDVILVDRASCIILDGLTLRGGRKNGIRLDAASHIQILNCDIAGFGRIGTRRPDLDGKFYENGRPLNNDAGIRIQNCRDILVERNYIHDPRGTANSWFYSHPAGPNAVFVGGTEQAIFRYNDFIGSDQHRWNDAVE
;
A
#
# COMPACT_ATOMS: atom_id res chain seq x y z
N ARG A 1 -17.78 33.00 16.47
CA ARG A 1 -18.21 33.05 15.03
C ARG A 1 -17.78 31.84 14.19
N ARG A 2 -16.85 30.96 14.66
CA ARG A 2 -16.41 29.76 13.90
C ARG A 2 -17.26 28.52 14.17
N ALA A 3 -17.93 28.41 15.31
CA ALA A 3 -18.78 27.24 15.62
C ALA A 3 -20.11 27.24 14.84
N ALA A 4 -20.70 28.41 14.57
CA ALA A 4 -21.96 28.52 13.84
C ALA A 4 -21.92 28.05 12.37
N ALA A 5 -20.73 28.08 11.74
CA ALA A 5 -20.59 27.61 10.35
C ALA A 5 -20.68 26.07 10.21
N TYR A 6 -20.56 25.32 11.32
CA TYR A 6 -20.68 23.86 11.33
C TYR A 6 -22.15 23.39 11.30
N GLU A 7 -23.04 24.14 11.90
CA GLU A 7 -24.45 23.75 12.01
C GLU A 7 -25.25 23.99 10.72
N GLU A 8 -24.72 24.79 9.79
CA GLU A 8 -25.42 25.12 8.54
C GLU A 8 -25.06 24.20 7.36
N PHE A 9 -23.96 23.43 7.44
CA PHE A 9 -23.55 22.51 6.37
C PHE A 9 -24.32 21.19 6.48
N GLN A 10 -25.10 20.88 5.47
CA GLN A 10 -25.80 19.60 5.34
C GLN A 10 -25.50 18.99 3.97
N SER A 11 -25.42 17.70 3.89
CA SER A 11 -25.26 17.00 2.63
C SER A 11 -26.06 15.69 2.61
N GLU A 12 -26.63 15.42 1.45
CA GLU A 12 -27.21 14.13 1.12
C GLU A 12 -26.40 13.51 -0.01
N VAL A 13 -25.98 12.26 0.19
CA VAL A 13 -25.19 11.52 -0.77
C VAL A 13 -25.91 10.24 -1.13
N SER A 14 -26.11 10.01 -2.41
CA SER A 14 -26.68 8.76 -2.91
C SER A 14 -25.92 8.28 -4.14
N TYR A 15 -25.87 6.98 -4.32
CA TYR A 15 -25.20 6.35 -5.45
C TYR A 15 -25.97 5.12 -5.93
N ARG A 16 -25.72 4.70 -7.16
CA ARG A 16 -26.26 3.46 -7.72
C ARG A 16 -25.33 2.86 -8.76
N PRO A 17 -25.35 1.55 -8.99
CA PRO A 17 -24.76 1.00 -10.21
C PRO A 17 -25.41 1.63 -11.44
N ALA A 18 -24.60 2.01 -12.42
CA ALA A 18 -25.11 2.66 -13.63
C ALA A 18 -26.13 1.77 -14.35
N GLY A 19 -27.24 2.38 -14.77
CA GLY A 19 -28.33 1.67 -15.44
C GLY A 19 -29.32 0.95 -14.50
N THR A 20 -29.17 1.07 -13.18
CA THR A 20 -30.16 0.56 -12.21
C THR A 20 -31.10 1.70 -11.75
N GLU A 21 -32.30 1.34 -11.30
CA GLU A 21 -33.28 2.34 -10.83
C GLU A 21 -33.08 2.71 -9.36
N THR A 22 -32.57 1.79 -8.53
CA THR A 22 -32.52 1.94 -7.08
C THR A 22 -31.30 2.73 -6.64
N TRP A 23 -31.53 3.85 -5.95
CA TRP A 23 -30.49 4.65 -5.30
C TRP A 23 -30.21 4.15 -3.88
N ILE A 24 -28.95 4.08 -3.54
CA ILE A 24 -28.45 3.69 -2.21
C ILE A 24 -28.02 4.98 -1.49
N THR A 25 -28.55 5.23 -0.30
CA THR A 25 -28.12 6.34 0.54
C THR A 25 -26.75 6.04 1.14
N ALA A 26 -25.83 6.98 1.01
CA ALA A 26 -24.51 6.92 1.61
C ALA A 26 -24.42 7.78 2.88
N LEU A 27 -23.29 7.70 3.58
CA LEU A 27 -22.99 8.60 4.69
C LEU A 27 -22.89 10.06 4.18
N PRO A 28 -23.35 11.04 4.95
CA PRO A 28 -23.20 12.45 4.59
C PRO A 28 -21.71 12.84 4.55
N LEU A 29 -21.40 13.91 3.85
CA LEU A 29 -20.05 14.45 3.82
C LEU A 29 -19.71 15.12 5.16
N ALA A 30 -18.49 14.91 5.64
CA ALA A 30 -17.90 15.65 6.75
C ALA A 30 -17.24 16.92 6.23
N TYR A 31 -17.68 18.08 6.74
CA TYR A 31 -17.09 19.37 6.37
C TYR A 31 -15.81 19.63 7.16
N GLN A 32 -14.76 20.06 6.47
CA GLN A 32 -13.45 20.42 7.03
C GLN A 32 -13.23 21.94 6.90
N PRO A 33 -13.49 22.74 7.93
CA PRO A 33 -13.46 24.21 7.83
C PRO A 33 -12.09 24.77 7.48
N GLN A 34 -11.01 24.14 7.97
CA GLN A 34 -9.62 24.59 7.71
C GLN A 34 -9.29 24.51 6.22
N GLU A 35 -9.81 23.48 5.55
CA GLU A 35 -9.55 23.22 4.14
C GLU A 35 -10.67 23.75 3.22
N ARG A 36 -11.77 24.23 3.79
CA ARG A 36 -12.98 24.61 3.07
C ARG A 36 -13.46 23.51 2.11
N SER A 37 -13.34 22.28 2.55
CA SER A 37 -13.69 21.09 1.78
C SER A 37 -14.66 20.20 2.54
N ALA A 38 -15.44 19.40 1.83
CA ALA A 38 -16.25 18.36 2.41
C ALA A 38 -15.84 17.01 1.82
N ARG A 39 -15.72 16.01 2.68
CA ARG A 39 -15.22 14.67 2.30
C ARG A 39 -16.17 13.60 2.80
N GLY A 40 -16.25 12.50 2.08
CA GLY A 40 -17.03 11.34 2.45
C GLY A 40 -16.55 10.10 1.72
N SER A 41 -17.07 8.95 2.13
CA SER A 41 -16.73 7.66 1.54
C SER A 41 -17.98 6.93 1.08
N LEU A 42 -17.89 6.27 -0.04
CA LEU A 42 -18.88 5.31 -0.50
C LEU A 42 -18.41 3.91 -0.10
N LEU A 43 -19.26 3.16 0.56
CA LEU A 43 -18.95 1.85 1.10
C LEU A 43 -19.63 0.74 0.29
N ASN A 44 -19.12 -0.49 0.38
CA ASN A 44 -19.69 -1.69 -0.23
C ASN A 44 -19.85 -1.61 -1.76
N LEU A 45 -18.97 -0.88 -2.42
CA LEU A 45 -18.95 -0.83 -3.88
C LEU A 45 -18.43 -2.17 -4.43
N LYS A 46 -19.09 -2.67 -5.48
CA LYS A 46 -18.60 -3.82 -6.25
C LYS A 46 -17.43 -3.38 -7.12
N GLU A 47 -16.43 -4.22 -7.28
CA GLU A 47 -15.32 -3.97 -8.21
C GLU A 47 -15.77 -3.96 -9.67
N ASN A 48 -14.97 -3.33 -10.53
CA ASN A 48 -15.19 -3.25 -11.98
C ASN A 48 -16.60 -2.81 -12.38
N THR A 49 -17.22 -1.93 -11.58
CA THR A 49 -18.62 -1.52 -11.72
C THR A 49 -18.70 -0.01 -11.92
N SER A 50 -19.46 0.42 -12.92
CA SER A 50 -19.75 1.84 -13.13
C SER A 50 -20.85 2.27 -12.19
N TYR A 51 -20.70 3.43 -11.58
CA TYR A 51 -21.65 4.03 -10.64
C TYR A 51 -22.03 5.44 -11.07
N GLU A 52 -23.24 5.82 -10.72
CA GLU A 52 -23.73 7.21 -10.73
C GLU A 52 -23.82 7.69 -9.29
N LEU A 53 -23.38 8.92 -9.05
CA LEU A 53 -23.32 9.58 -7.75
C LEU A 53 -24.10 10.88 -7.80
N ARG A 54 -24.94 11.11 -6.79
CA ARG A 54 -25.61 12.38 -6.53
C ARG A 54 -25.18 12.90 -5.17
N ILE A 55 -24.83 14.16 -5.13
CA ILE A 55 -24.51 14.87 -3.90
C ILE A 55 -25.34 16.15 -3.88
N ALA A 56 -26.22 16.29 -2.92
CA ALA A 56 -26.89 17.54 -2.62
C ALA A 56 -26.21 18.17 -1.41
N VAL A 57 -25.73 19.39 -1.55
CA VAL A 57 -25.09 20.16 -0.48
C VAL A 57 -25.93 21.38 -0.18
N LYS A 58 -26.28 21.56 1.08
CA LYS A 58 -26.96 22.77 1.59
C LYS A 58 -25.96 23.51 2.48
N ASP A 59 -25.69 24.76 2.13
CA ASP A 59 -24.79 25.63 2.85
C ASP A 59 -25.35 27.06 2.85
N ALA A 60 -25.47 27.66 4.02
CA ALA A 60 -26.04 29.01 4.20
C ALA A 60 -27.36 29.24 3.44
N GLY A 61 -28.27 28.26 3.46
CA GLY A 61 -29.56 28.33 2.79
C GLY A 61 -29.55 28.13 1.28
N LYS A 62 -28.37 27.89 0.66
CA LYS A 62 -28.23 27.55 -0.76
C LYS A 62 -28.06 26.04 -0.94
N THR A 63 -28.80 25.49 -1.90
CA THR A 63 -28.64 24.07 -2.27
C THR A 63 -27.88 23.97 -3.59
N LYS A 64 -26.89 23.11 -3.65
CA LYS A 64 -26.11 22.76 -4.86
C LYS A 64 -26.18 21.27 -5.06
N GLU A 65 -26.52 20.86 -6.27
CA GLU A 65 -26.48 19.46 -6.68
C GLU A 65 -25.25 19.18 -7.55
N ILE A 66 -24.62 18.04 -7.31
CA ILE A 66 -23.46 17.57 -8.04
C ILE A 66 -23.75 16.12 -8.47
N ASN A 67 -23.74 15.90 -9.77
CA ASN A 67 -23.87 14.57 -10.35
C ASN A 67 -22.51 14.16 -10.95
N ARG A 68 -22.09 12.93 -10.67
CA ARG A 68 -20.84 12.35 -11.18
C ARG A 68 -21.05 10.88 -11.54
N SER A 69 -20.23 10.40 -12.45
CA SER A 69 -20.09 8.98 -12.71
C SER A 69 -18.63 8.59 -12.52
N PHE A 70 -18.42 7.39 -12.05
CA PHE A 70 -17.08 6.81 -11.87
C PHE A 70 -17.18 5.30 -12.05
N ARG A 71 -16.04 4.65 -12.24
CA ARG A 71 -15.93 3.20 -12.27
C ARG A 71 -14.96 2.75 -11.20
N THR A 72 -15.34 1.72 -10.45
CA THR A 72 -14.45 1.06 -9.49
C THR A 72 -13.41 0.24 -10.22
N LEU A 73 -12.22 0.11 -9.64
CA LEU A 73 -11.14 -0.69 -10.19
C LEU A 73 -11.51 -2.19 -10.19
N SER A 74 -10.94 -2.94 -11.13
CA SER A 74 -10.98 -4.40 -11.12
C SER A 74 -9.74 -4.94 -10.40
N SER A 75 -9.91 -5.89 -9.50
CA SER A 75 -8.80 -6.68 -8.97
C SER A 75 -8.36 -7.79 -9.95
N LYS A 76 -9.22 -8.12 -10.91
CA LYS A 76 -8.92 -9.08 -11.98
C LYS A 76 -8.46 -8.32 -13.21
N VAL A 77 -7.21 -8.51 -13.57
CA VAL A 77 -6.61 -7.90 -14.75
C VAL A 77 -6.23 -9.00 -15.76
N PRO A 78 -6.22 -8.71 -17.07
CA PRO A 78 -5.77 -9.66 -18.08
C PRO A 78 -4.30 -10.05 -17.86
N ILE A 79 -3.96 -11.32 -17.98
CA ILE A 79 -2.58 -11.81 -17.85
C ILE A 79 -2.12 -12.29 -19.23
N ALA A 80 -1.09 -11.62 -19.78
CA ALA A 80 -0.49 -12.01 -21.04
C ALA A 80 0.62 -13.06 -20.87
N GLN A 81 1.32 -13.03 -19.74
CA GLN A 81 2.44 -13.92 -19.47
C GLN A 81 2.50 -14.27 -18.00
N THR A 82 2.75 -15.52 -17.69
CA THR A 82 3.14 -15.97 -16.34
C THR A 82 4.60 -16.42 -16.37
N ILE A 83 5.43 -15.92 -15.47
CA ILE A 83 6.82 -16.28 -15.26
C ILE A 83 6.89 -17.02 -13.92
N GLU A 84 7.21 -18.30 -13.98
CA GLU A 84 7.38 -19.12 -12.80
C GLU A 84 8.85 -19.09 -12.36
N LEU A 85 9.11 -18.56 -11.17
CA LEU A 85 10.43 -18.45 -10.57
C LEU A 85 10.80 -19.75 -9.86
N GLY A 86 12.04 -20.18 -10.01
CA GLY A 86 12.59 -21.38 -9.35
C GLY A 86 13.62 -21.05 -8.29
N ALA A 87 14.07 -22.06 -7.53
CA ALA A 87 15.11 -21.91 -6.51
C ALA A 87 16.44 -21.36 -7.04
N GLY A 88 16.72 -21.50 -8.35
CA GLY A 88 17.90 -20.94 -9.01
C GLY A 88 17.76 -19.48 -9.46
N THR A 89 16.67 -18.82 -9.13
CA THR A 89 16.44 -17.42 -9.51
C THR A 89 17.54 -16.54 -8.90
N ARG A 90 18.23 -15.76 -9.74
CA ARG A 90 19.26 -14.82 -9.27
C ARG A 90 18.62 -13.68 -8.49
N LEU A 91 19.07 -13.45 -7.27
CA LEU A 91 18.61 -12.38 -6.40
C LEU A 91 19.68 -11.28 -6.24
N PRO A 92 19.30 -9.99 -6.09
CA PRO A 92 17.92 -9.50 -6.16
C PRO A 92 17.32 -9.71 -7.56
N LEU A 93 16.06 -10.12 -7.62
CA LEU A 93 15.33 -10.10 -8.87
C LEU A 93 14.94 -8.66 -9.21
N THR A 94 15.51 -8.12 -10.29
CA THR A 94 15.14 -6.77 -10.75
C THR A 94 14.24 -6.84 -11.97
N ILE A 95 13.03 -6.32 -11.83
CA ILE A 95 11.99 -6.29 -12.87
C ILE A 95 11.94 -4.88 -13.44
N ARG A 96 12.31 -4.74 -14.73
CA ARG A 96 12.23 -3.50 -15.52
C ARG A 96 11.33 -3.65 -16.74
N ARG A 97 10.95 -4.88 -17.07
CA ARG A 97 10.05 -5.15 -18.18
C ARG A 97 8.62 -4.91 -17.72
N SER A 98 7.86 -4.12 -18.47
CA SER A 98 6.45 -3.85 -18.24
C SER A 98 5.55 -4.81 -19.02
N GLY A 99 4.38 -5.09 -18.45
CA GLY A 99 3.23 -5.57 -19.19
C GLY A 99 2.47 -4.42 -19.85
N SER A 100 1.21 -4.64 -20.15
CA SER A 100 0.28 -3.62 -20.65
C SER A 100 -1.05 -3.68 -19.88
N PRO A 101 -1.91 -2.67 -19.96
CA PRO A 101 -3.25 -2.72 -19.36
C PRO A 101 -4.08 -3.91 -19.84
N ASP A 102 -3.87 -4.35 -21.07
CA ASP A 102 -4.56 -5.49 -21.69
C ASP A 102 -3.83 -6.83 -21.46
N GLY A 103 -2.69 -6.82 -20.78
CA GLY A 103 -1.89 -8.03 -20.55
C GLY A 103 -0.77 -7.82 -19.54
N TYR A 104 -1.05 -8.08 -18.27
CA TYR A 104 -0.07 -8.02 -17.19
C TYR A 104 0.94 -9.17 -17.27
N ILE A 105 2.14 -8.95 -16.74
CA ILE A 105 3.13 -10.00 -16.51
C ILE A 105 3.00 -10.45 -15.05
N ARG A 106 2.67 -11.73 -14.84
CA ARG A 106 2.57 -12.33 -13.52
C ARG A 106 3.83 -13.10 -13.19
N TYR A 107 4.43 -12.81 -12.04
CA TYR A 107 5.51 -13.59 -11.44
C TYR A 107 4.95 -14.44 -10.31
N THR A 108 5.27 -15.72 -10.32
CA THR A 108 4.86 -16.69 -9.30
C THR A 108 6.00 -17.66 -9.02
N VAL A 109 5.85 -18.49 -8.01
CA VAL A 109 6.79 -19.59 -7.71
C VAL A 109 6.05 -20.92 -7.70
N LYS A 110 6.80 -22.00 -7.87
CA LYS A 110 6.27 -23.34 -7.55
C LYS A 110 6.02 -23.48 -6.06
N PRO A 111 5.13 -24.37 -5.64
CA PRO A 111 5.02 -24.74 -4.24
C PRO A 111 6.42 -25.07 -3.66
N ASP A 112 6.63 -24.70 -2.40
CA ASP A 112 7.89 -24.93 -1.64
C ASP A 112 9.15 -24.18 -2.13
N VAL A 113 9.06 -23.34 -3.16
CA VAL A 113 10.18 -22.46 -3.56
C VAL A 113 10.23 -21.23 -2.70
N ILE A 114 11.34 -21.06 -1.99
CA ILE A 114 11.68 -19.86 -1.21
C ILE A 114 12.73 -19.06 -1.97
N LEU A 115 12.45 -17.79 -2.21
CA LEU A 115 13.41 -16.84 -2.75
C LEU A 115 14.12 -16.15 -1.58
N ASP A 116 15.30 -16.69 -1.22
CA ASP A 116 16.08 -16.19 -0.08
C ASP A 116 17.33 -15.45 -0.56
N ALA A 117 17.39 -14.15 -0.29
CA ALA A 117 18.55 -13.32 -0.60
C ALA A 117 19.69 -13.47 0.43
N GLY A 118 19.49 -14.22 1.51
CA GLY A 118 20.50 -14.50 2.53
C GLY A 118 21.09 -13.24 3.19
N ASN A 119 20.32 -12.14 3.22
CA ASN A 119 20.71 -10.82 3.70
C ASN A 119 21.89 -10.17 2.97
N ARG A 120 22.19 -10.63 1.76
CA ARG A 120 23.31 -10.13 0.94
C ARG A 120 22.88 -9.02 -0.02
N ALA A 121 21.60 -9.00 -0.40
CA ALA A 121 21.02 -7.96 -1.25
C ALA A 121 20.08 -7.06 -0.42
N ASP A 122 20.01 -5.79 -0.76
CA ASP A 122 19.12 -4.84 -0.08
C ASP A 122 17.65 -5.24 -0.21
N ASP A 123 17.24 -5.72 -1.38
CA ASP A 123 15.88 -6.14 -1.71
C ASP A 123 15.89 -7.60 -2.19
N VAL A 124 14.85 -8.38 -1.92
CA VAL A 124 14.68 -9.69 -2.58
C VAL A 124 14.16 -9.47 -4.00
N ILE A 125 13.15 -8.61 -4.13
CA ILE A 125 12.61 -8.18 -5.43
C ILE A 125 12.61 -6.65 -5.52
N LEU A 126 13.10 -6.14 -6.66
CA LEU A 126 13.00 -4.74 -7.05
C LEU A 126 12.19 -4.63 -8.33
N VAL A 127 11.08 -3.91 -8.28
CA VAL A 127 10.35 -3.45 -9.47
C VAL A 127 10.75 -2.01 -9.73
N ASP A 128 11.55 -1.79 -10.77
CA ASP A 128 12.17 -0.51 -11.10
C ASP A 128 11.55 0.06 -12.39
N ARG A 129 10.76 1.12 -12.27
CA ARG A 129 10.10 1.84 -13.39
C ARG A 129 9.30 0.93 -14.32
N ALA A 130 8.79 -0.18 -13.82
CA ALA A 130 7.96 -1.10 -14.59
C ALA A 130 6.47 -0.90 -14.27
N SER A 131 5.62 -1.33 -15.18
CA SER A 131 4.17 -1.24 -15.03
C SER A 131 3.47 -2.54 -15.42
N CYS A 132 2.23 -2.70 -14.93
CA CYS A 132 1.37 -3.84 -15.22
C CYS A 132 2.03 -5.17 -14.83
N ILE A 133 2.43 -5.27 -13.55
CA ILE A 133 3.10 -6.43 -12.97
C ILE A 133 2.25 -6.99 -11.83
N ILE A 134 2.17 -8.31 -11.75
CA ILE A 134 1.61 -9.06 -10.63
C ILE A 134 2.72 -9.88 -9.98
N LEU A 135 2.92 -9.70 -8.67
CA LEU A 135 3.72 -10.59 -7.83
C LEU A 135 2.75 -11.44 -7.03
N ASP A 136 2.69 -12.74 -7.25
CA ASP A 136 1.62 -13.57 -6.68
C ASP A 136 2.15 -14.89 -6.10
N GLY A 137 1.80 -15.14 -4.84
CA GLY A 137 2.13 -16.38 -4.14
C GLY A 137 3.62 -16.56 -3.88
N LEU A 138 4.39 -15.48 -3.73
CA LEU A 138 5.84 -15.55 -3.55
C LEU A 138 6.19 -15.73 -2.07
N THR A 139 7.13 -16.63 -1.78
CA THR A 139 7.75 -16.76 -0.45
C THR A 139 9.12 -16.11 -0.48
N LEU A 140 9.28 -14.97 0.23
CA LEU A 140 10.44 -14.11 0.19
C LEU A 140 11.14 -14.05 1.55
N ARG A 141 12.46 -14.26 1.57
CA ARG A 141 13.28 -14.23 2.79
C ARG A 141 14.57 -13.45 2.56
N GLY A 142 15.10 -12.93 3.65
CA GLY A 142 16.50 -12.47 3.69
C GLY A 142 16.80 -11.23 2.86
N GLY A 143 15.86 -10.34 2.65
CA GLY A 143 16.15 -9.00 2.13
C GLY A 143 16.86 -8.17 3.19
N ARG A 144 18.07 -7.66 2.92
CA ARG A 144 18.82 -6.90 3.92
C ARG A 144 18.07 -5.68 4.42
N LYS A 145 17.32 -5.01 3.54
CA LYS A 145 16.42 -3.89 3.86
C LYS A 145 14.97 -4.27 3.63
N ASN A 146 14.63 -4.74 2.42
CA ASN A 146 13.25 -4.93 2.04
C ASN A 146 13.00 -6.34 1.46
N GLY A 147 11.79 -6.84 1.65
CA GLY A 147 11.31 -8.01 0.91
C GLY A 147 11.05 -7.62 -0.55
N ILE A 148 10.14 -6.68 -0.76
CA ILE A 148 9.82 -6.12 -2.08
C ILE A 148 10.05 -4.62 -2.05
N ARG A 149 10.68 -4.09 -3.10
CA ARG A 149 10.78 -2.66 -3.34
C ARG A 149 10.14 -2.31 -4.69
N LEU A 150 9.22 -1.36 -4.67
CA LEU A 150 8.68 -0.72 -5.85
C LEU A 150 9.25 0.70 -5.95
N ASP A 151 9.81 1.06 -7.10
CA ASP A 151 10.40 2.38 -7.34
C ASP A 151 9.91 2.92 -8.69
N ALA A 152 9.19 4.05 -8.64
CA ALA A 152 8.58 4.69 -9.81
C ALA A 152 7.77 3.71 -10.70
N ALA A 153 7.10 2.74 -10.07
CA ALA A 153 6.32 1.70 -10.72
C ALA A 153 4.81 2.05 -10.75
N SER A 154 4.06 1.45 -11.65
CA SER A 154 2.61 1.70 -11.73
C SER A 154 1.82 0.45 -12.10
N HIS A 155 0.54 0.41 -11.68
CA HIS A 155 -0.34 -0.73 -11.94
C HIS A 155 0.27 -2.05 -11.46
N ILE A 156 0.69 -2.09 -10.18
CA ILE A 156 1.32 -3.26 -9.57
C ILE A 156 0.35 -3.92 -8.62
N GLN A 157 0.30 -5.24 -8.66
CA GLN A 157 -0.42 -6.07 -7.69
C GLN A 157 0.56 -6.96 -6.95
N ILE A 158 0.52 -6.96 -5.61
CA ILE A 158 1.27 -7.85 -4.74
C ILE A 158 0.24 -8.69 -3.98
N LEU A 159 0.16 -9.96 -4.32
CA LEU A 159 -0.93 -10.84 -3.91
C LEU A 159 -0.40 -12.11 -3.23
N ASN A 160 -1.02 -12.53 -2.13
CA ASN A 160 -0.80 -13.83 -1.51
C ASN A 160 0.69 -14.14 -1.20
N CYS A 161 1.52 -13.13 -0.98
CA CYS A 161 2.94 -13.32 -0.69
C CYS A 161 3.19 -13.51 0.80
N ASP A 162 4.20 -14.33 1.12
CA ASP A 162 4.73 -14.54 2.45
C ASP A 162 6.13 -13.89 2.52
N ILE A 163 6.29 -12.82 3.32
CA ILE A 163 7.46 -11.97 3.34
C ILE A 163 8.01 -11.87 4.75
N ALA A 164 9.22 -12.39 4.99
CA ALA A 164 9.86 -12.35 6.29
C ALA A 164 11.40 -12.20 6.21
N GLY A 165 12.03 -11.98 7.37
CA GLY A 165 13.47 -11.92 7.50
C GLY A 165 14.11 -10.71 6.82
N PHE A 166 13.41 -9.60 6.74
CA PHE A 166 13.88 -8.32 6.19
C PHE A 166 14.25 -7.31 7.29
N GLY A 167 14.90 -6.23 6.89
CA GLY A 167 15.32 -5.15 7.76
C GLY A 167 16.73 -5.32 8.31
N ARG A 168 17.42 -4.20 8.49
CA ARG A 168 18.78 -4.16 9.05
C ARG A 168 18.73 -4.25 10.56
N ILE A 169 19.66 -4.94 11.16
CA ILE A 169 19.78 -5.07 12.62
C ILE A 169 20.36 -3.78 13.21
N GLY A 170 21.44 -3.26 12.61
CA GLY A 170 22.15 -2.08 13.08
C GLY A 170 22.81 -2.25 14.46
N THR A 171 23.42 -1.16 14.93
CA THR A 171 24.01 -1.08 16.28
C THR A 171 23.29 0.04 17.04
N ARG A 172 22.79 -0.30 18.22
CA ARG A 172 22.17 0.69 19.10
C ARG A 172 23.24 1.67 19.62
N ARG A 173 22.94 2.97 19.57
CA ARG A 173 23.83 4.04 20.03
C ARG A 173 23.20 4.80 21.21
N PRO A 174 23.29 4.26 22.44
CA PRO A 174 22.77 4.94 23.63
C PRO A 174 23.48 6.27 23.91
N ASP A 175 24.72 6.39 23.47
CA ASP A 175 25.59 7.58 23.58
C ASP A 175 25.12 8.75 22.69
N LEU A 176 24.33 8.50 21.65
CA LEU A 176 23.77 9.53 20.78
C LEU A 176 22.31 9.81 21.12
N ASP A 177 21.43 8.87 20.79
CA ASP A 177 19.98 9.06 20.90
C ASP A 177 19.23 7.73 21.15
N GLY A 178 19.98 6.65 21.37
CA GLY A 178 19.44 5.32 21.60
C GLY A 178 18.89 4.62 20.37
N LYS A 179 18.99 5.23 19.18
CA LYS A 179 18.58 4.62 17.93
C LYS A 179 19.57 3.58 17.42
N PHE A 180 19.12 2.78 16.47
CA PHE A 180 19.95 1.83 15.75
C PHE A 180 20.59 2.51 14.52
N TYR A 181 21.88 2.28 14.33
CA TYR A 181 22.70 2.89 13.28
C TYR A 181 23.40 1.83 12.45
N GLU A 182 23.59 2.15 11.18
CA GLU A 182 24.50 1.43 10.28
C GLU A 182 25.35 2.46 9.52
N ASN A 183 26.67 2.29 9.55
CA ASN A 183 27.62 3.21 8.91
C ASN A 183 27.42 4.69 9.28
N GLY A 184 27.17 4.98 10.56
CA GLY A 184 26.99 6.33 11.09
C GLY A 184 25.66 6.99 10.74
N ARG A 185 24.72 6.26 10.16
CA ARG A 185 23.37 6.76 9.83
C ARG A 185 22.29 5.98 10.56
N PRO A 186 21.24 6.62 11.07
CA PRO A 186 20.14 5.90 11.69
C PRO A 186 19.45 5.02 10.64
N LEU A 187 19.01 3.83 11.08
CA LEU A 187 18.19 2.96 10.24
C LEU A 187 16.82 3.60 10.06
N ASN A 188 16.36 3.58 8.82
CA ASN A 188 15.06 4.15 8.48
C ASN A 188 14.50 3.50 7.21
N ASN A 189 13.18 3.41 7.14
CA ASN A 189 12.43 3.02 5.94
C ASN A 189 12.74 1.61 5.41
N ASP A 190 13.30 0.72 6.21
CA ASP A 190 13.37 -0.71 5.89
C ASP A 190 11.96 -1.29 6.01
N ALA A 191 11.53 -2.13 5.09
CA ALA A 191 10.15 -2.62 5.09
C ALA A 191 9.99 -4.01 4.46
N GLY A 192 8.95 -4.74 4.84
CA GLY A 192 8.52 -5.92 4.10
C GLY A 192 8.21 -5.57 2.66
N ILE A 193 7.39 -4.53 2.47
CA ILE A 193 7.12 -3.95 1.14
C ILE A 193 7.40 -2.45 1.21
N ARG A 194 8.33 -1.97 0.39
CA ARG A 194 8.64 -0.55 0.24
C ARG A 194 8.11 -0.02 -1.09
N ILE A 195 7.26 1.00 -1.05
CA ILE A 195 6.61 1.61 -2.20
C ILE A 195 7.02 3.07 -2.28
N GLN A 196 7.64 3.50 -3.38
CA GLN A 196 8.11 4.87 -3.52
C GLN A 196 7.85 5.42 -4.93
N ASN A 197 7.23 6.62 -5.00
CA ASN A 197 6.90 7.34 -6.23
C ASN A 197 6.09 6.46 -7.22
N CYS A 198 5.14 5.70 -6.72
CA CYS A 198 4.35 4.74 -7.48
C CYS A 198 2.93 5.24 -7.73
N ARG A 199 2.18 4.50 -8.55
CA ARG A 199 0.76 4.74 -8.79
C ARG A 199 0.00 3.44 -9.00
N ASP A 200 -1.27 3.40 -8.56
CA ASP A 200 -2.19 2.29 -8.76
C ASP A 200 -1.63 0.96 -8.24
N ILE A 201 -1.40 0.91 -6.94
CA ILE A 201 -0.81 -0.23 -6.25
C ILE A 201 -1.89 -0.99 -5.47
N LEU A 202 -1.95 -2.29 -5.64
CA LEU A 202 -2.77 -3.20 -4.84
C LEU A 202 -1.88 -4.14 -4.04
N VAL A 203 -2.04 -4.14 -2.72
CA VAL A 203 -1.37 -5.08 -1.80
C VAL A 203 -2.46 -5.86 -1.08
N GLU A 204 -2.62 -7.15 -1.40
CA GLU A 204 -3.76 -7.94 -0.95
C GLU A 204 -3.36 -9.35 -0.52
N ARG A 205 -3.89 -9.80 0.63
CA ARG A 205 -3.71 -11.15 1.19
C ARG A 205 -2.25 -11.56 1.37
N ASN A 206 -1.40 -10.61 1.75
CA ASN A 206 -0.01 -10.92 2.06
C ASN A 206 0.16 -11.16 3.56
N TYR A 207 1.07 -12.03 3.89
CA TYR A 207 1.55 -12.28 5.24
C TYR A 207 2.94 -11.68 5.38
N ILE A 208 3.07 -10.58 6.13
CA ILE A 208 4.33 -9.87 6.33
C ILE A 208 4.70 -9.95 7.80
N HIS A 209 5.82 -10.62 8.08
CA HIS A 209 6.15 -10.99 9.45
C HIS A 209 7.66 -11.12 9.70
N ASP A 210 8.04 -11.35 10.95
CA ASP A 210 9.40 -11.61 11.41
C ASP A 210 10.46 -10.66 10.83
N PRO A 211 10.37 -9.34 11.10
CA PRO A 211 11.45 -8.43 10.78
C PRO A 211 12.71 -8.82 11.54
N ARG A 212 13.88 -8.60 10.96
CA ARG A 212 15.18 -8.91 11.59
C ARG A 212 15.66 -7.86 12.57
N GLY A 213 15.15 -6.66 12.47
CA GLY A 213 15.52 -5.53 13.31
C GLY A 213 14.35 -5.04 14.15
N THR A 214 14.68 -4.38 15.24
CA THR A 214 13.70 -3.73 16.11
C THR A 214 13.55 -2.27 15.71
N ALA A 215 12.33 -1.75 15.75
CA ALA A 215 12.06 -0.34 15.57
C ALA A 215 12.84 0.53 16.58
N ASN A 216 13.21 1.71 16.16
CA ASN A 216 13.85 2.70 17.03
C ASN A 216 12.88 3.20 18.11
N SER A 217 13.44 3.81 19.14
CA SER A 217 12.69 4.24 20.33
C SER A 217 11.63 5.30 20.00
N TRP A 218 10.49 5.21 20.65
CA TRP A 218 9.39 6.18 20.60
C TRP A 218 9.70 7.56 21.21
N PHE A 219 10.88 7.76 21.78
CA PHE A 219 11.28 9.08 22.31
C PHE A 219 11.44 10.17 21.24
N TYR A 220 11.30 9.82 19.98
CA TYR A 220 11.46 10.73 18.85
C TYR A 220 10.16 10.89 18.11
N SER A 221 9.95 12.03 17.51
CA SER A 221 8.74 12.37 16.76
C SER A 221 8.48 11.47 15.54
N HIS A 222 9.49 10.75 15.12
CA HIS A 222 9.42 9.83 13.98
C HIS A 222 10.39 8.67 14.21
N PRO A 223 9.98 7.65 14.97
CA PRO A 223 10.81 6.49 15.19
C PRO A 223 11.09 5.79 13.85
N ALA A 224 12.33 5.37 13.63
CA ALA A 224 12.76 4.67 12.44
C ALA A 224 12.95 3.18 12.76
N GLY A 225 12.73 2.33 11.78
CA GLY A 225 12.90 0.89 11.92
C GLY A 225 12.21 0.11 10.83
N PRO A 226 12.11 -1.21 10.95
CA PRO A 226 11.39 -2.00 9.97
C PRO A 226 9.88 -1.75 10.09
N ASN A 227 9.27 -1.46 8.96
CA ASN A 227 7.83 -1.36 8.79
C ASN A 227 7.31 -2.61 8.07
N ALA A 228 6.05 -2.99 8.26
CA ALA A 228 5.46 -4.00 7.38
C ALA A 228 5.38 -3.46 5.96
N VAL A 229 4.85 -2.23 5.81
CA VAL A 229 4.78 -1.53 4.54
C VAL A 229 5.21 -0.08 4.75
N PHE A 230 6.07 0.44 3.88
CA PHE A 230 6.43 1.86 3.79
C PHE A 230 5.93 2.44 2.46
N VAL A 231 5.24 3.57 2.51
CA VAL A 231 4.69 4.25 1.32
C VAL A 231 5.14 5.69 1.28
N GLY A 232 5.79 6.11 0.19
CA GLY A 232 6.22 7.49 -0.02
C GLY A 232 5.95 7.98 -1.44
N GLY A 233 5.39 9.20 -1.58
CA GLY A 233 5.17 9.84 -2.87
C GLY A 233 4.30 9.03 -3.84
N THR A 234 3.34 8.26 -3.33
CA THR A 234 2.56 7.28 -4.11
C THR A 234 1.10 7.73 -4.23
N GLU A 235 0.53 7.57 -5.41
CA GLU A 235 -0.87 7.84 -5.70
C GLU A 235 -1.65 6.53 -5.82
N GLN A 236 -2.85 6.47 -5.20
CA GLN A 236 -3.79 5.35 -5.30
C GLN A 236 -3.19 4.00 -4.89
N ALA A 237 -2.88 3.85 -3.62
CA ALA A 237 -2.50 2.57 -3.04
C ALA A 237 -3.66 1.97 -2.23
N ILE A 238 -3.94 0.69 -2.44
CA ILE A 238 -4.99 -0.08 -1.74
C ILE A 238 -4.31 -1.21 -0.98
N PHE A 239 -4.53 -1.25 0.33
CA PHE A 239 -4.09 -2.33 1.21
C PHE A 239 -5.32 -2.99 1.80
N ARG A 240 -5.49 -4.30 1.56
CA ARG A 240 -6.64 -5.03 2.10
C ARG A 240 -6.32 -6.50 2.37
N TYR A 241 -6.91 -7.04 3.43
CA TYR A 241 -6.80 -8.44 3.81
C TYR A 241 -5.36 -8.93 4.04
N ASN A 242 -4.46 -8.04 4.48
CA ASN A 242 -3.09 -8.40 4.78
C ASN A 242 -2.94 -8.66 6.28
N ASP A 243 -2.05 -9.58 6.64
CA ASP A 243 -1.63 -9.82 7.99
C ASP A 243 -0.23 -9.23 8.22
N PHE A 244 -0.13 -8.29 9.16
CA PHE A 244 1.11 -7.63 9.55
C PHE A 244 1.47 -8.06 10.98
N ILE A 245 2.43 -8.96 11.12
CA ILE A 245 2.78 -9.55 12.40
C ILE A 245 4.26 -9.32 12.69
N GLY A 246 4.55 -8.69 13.83
CA GLY A 246 5.90 -8.59 14.37
C GLY A 246 6.43 -9.96 14.79
N SER A 247 7.55 -9.97 15.49
CA SER A 247 8.05 -11.17 16.15
C SER A 247 8.14 -10.94 17.68
N ASP A 248 8.33 -12.01 18.45
CA ASP A 248 8.58 -11.90 19.88
C ASP A 248 9.84 -11.11 20.22
N GLN A 249 10.81 -11.09 19.30
CA GLN A 249 12.10 -10.42 19.45
C GLN A 249 12.12 -9.00 18.90
N HIS A 250 11.33 -8.72 17.86
CA HIS A 250 11.35 -7.45 17.14
C HIS A 250 9.95 -6.89 16.99
N ARG A 251 9.81 -5.61 17.32
CA ARG A 251 8.56 -4.87 17.23
C ARG A 251 8.53 -4.05 15.95
N TRP A 252 7.35 -3.93 15.38
CA TRP A 252 7.11 -2.93 14.35
C TRP A 252 7.33 -1.51 14.89
N ASN A 253 7.79 -0.64 14.03
CA ASN A 253 7.63 0.79 14.26
C ASN A 253 6.17 1.18 14.02
N ASP A 254 5.76 1.06 12.77
CA ASP A 254 4.37 1.16 12.32
C ASP A 254 4.07 -0.03 11.40
N ALA A 255 2.82 -0.46 11.35
CA ALA A 255 2.44 -1.53 10.44
C ALA A 255 2.47 -1.02 8.99
N VAL A 256 2.00 0.21 8.78
CA VAL A 256 2.03 0.93 7.49
C VAL A 256 2.44 2.37 7.76
N GLU A 257 3.45 2.86 7.06
CA GLU A 257 3.93 4.23 7.10
C GLU A 257 3.83 4.91 5.73
#